data_1d7538e5e973ab4b43a37d282dde424b
#
_entry.id   1d7538e5e973ab4b43a37d282dde424b
#
_cell.length_a   1.000
_cell.length_b   1.000
_cell.length_c   1.000
_cell.angle_alpha   90.00
_cell.angle_beta   90.00
_cell.angle_gamma   90.00
#
_symmetry.space_group_name_H-M   'P 1'
#
loop_
_entity.id
_entity.type
_entity.pdbx_description
1 polymer ?
#
loop_
_entity_poly.entity_id
_entity_poly.type
_entity_poly.pdbx_seq_one_letter_code
_entity_poly.pdbx_strand_id
1 'polypeptide(L)'
;MKSYKNITEYVKDIPKEYRGYVKTIRELSKKIVPKGEEAIRYGMPTMQIGRKNLLHYAAMKGHFGFYPAPSGIIAFKSELDKAGIEY
;
A
#
# COMPACT_ATOMS: atom_id res chain seq x y z
N MET A 1 -5.03 15.85 -10.89
CA MET A 1 -4.83 14.56 -10.18
C MET A 1 -6.12 13.74 -10.21
N LYS A 2 -6.01 12.48 -10.59
CA LYS A 2 -7.17 11.58 -10.59
C LYS A 2 -7.60 11.23 -9.18
N SER A 3 -8.92 11.16 -8.97
CA SER A 3 -9.50 10.70 -7.72
C SER A 3 -10.01 9.27 -7.87
N TYR A 4 -9.81 8.45 -6.85
CA TYR A 4 -10.27 7.06 -6.83
C TYR A 4 -11.18 6.85 -5.62
N LYS A 5 -12.21 6.03 -5.79
CA LYS A 5 -13.13 5.68 -4.70
C LYS A 5 -12.52 4.66 -3.75
N ASN A 6 -11.72 3.75 -4.29
CA ASN A 6 -11.11 2.66 -3.52
C ASN A 6 -9.87 2.14 -4.24
N ILE A 7 -9.17 1.22 -3.58
CA ILE A 7 -7.93 0.66 -4.13
C ILE A 7 -8.20 -0.20 -5.36
N THR A 8 -9.31 -0.91 -5.41
CA THR A 8 -9.67 -1.72 -6.58
C THR A 8 -9.78 -0.86 -7.84
N GLU A 9 -10.39 0.31 -7.73
CA GLU A 9 -10.47 1.25 -8.84
C GLU A 9 -9.10 1.77 -9.23
N TYR A 10 -8.26 2.07 -8.24
CA TYR A 10 -6.88 2.52 -8.45
C TYR A 10 -6.06 1.48 -9.23
N VAL A 11 -6.16 0.20 -8.83
CA VAL A 11 -5.39 -0.89 -9.47
C VAL A 11 -5.71 -1.03 -10.95
N LYS A 12 -6.94 -0.78 -11.35
CA LYS A 12 -7.33 -0.87 -12.77
C LYS A 12 -6.64 0.18 -13.64
N ASP A 13 -6.21 1.28 -13.04
CA ASP A 13 -5.68 2.43 -13.76
C ASP A 13 -4.14 2.50 -13.76
N ILE A 14 -3.47 1.62 -13.03
CA ILE A 14 -2.00 1.63 -12.96
C ILE A 14 -1.39 0.65 -13.96
N PRO A 15 -0.10 0.83 -14.33
CA PRO A 15 0.59 -0.11 -15.20
C PRO A 15 0.56 -1.54 -14.66
N LYS A 16 0.40 -2.51 -15.55
CA LYS A 16 0.34 -3.94 -15.19
C LYS A 16 1.54 -4.38 -14.34
N GLU A 17 2.72 -3.86 -14.65
CA GLU A 17 3.95 -4.21 -13.94
C GLU A 17 3.91 -3.92 -12.44
N TYR A 18 3.06 -2.96 -12.02
CA TYR A 18 2.93 -2.58 -10.60
C TYR A 18 1.77 -3.26 -9.89
N ARG A 19 0.88 -3.93 -10.61
CA ARG A 19 -0.28 -4.58 -10.02
C ARG A 19 0.11 -5.72 -9.07
N GLY A 20 1.20 -6.43 -9.39
CA GLY A 20 1.72 -7.47 -8.53
C GLY A 20 2.21 -6.94 -7.19
N TYR A 21 2.86 -5.77 -7.18
CA TYR A 21 3.30 -5.12 -5.95
C TYR A 21 2.10 -4.75 -5.07
N VAL A 22 1.07 -4.17 -5.67
CA VAL A 22 -0.14 -3.80 -4.95
C VAL A 22 -0.81 -5.02 -4.34
N LYS A 23 -0.93 -6.10 -5.11
CA LYS A 23 -1.51 -7.36 -4.62
C LYS A 23 -0.75 -7.88 -3.42
N THR A 24 0.58 -7.90 -3.50
CA THR A 24 1.45 -8.37 -2.41
C THR A 24 1.26 -7.52 -1.16
N ILE A 25 1.26 -6.20 -1.30
CA ILE A 25 1.08 -5.29 -0.17
C ILE A 25 -0.29 -5.49 0.49
N ARG A 26 -1.34 -5.66 -0.31
CA ARG A 26 -2.69 -5.89 0.22
C ARG A 26 -2.78 -7.22 0.99
N GLU A 27 -2.18 -8.27 0.46
CA GLU A 27 -2.15 -9.59 1.13
C GLU A 27 -1.39 -9.53 2.45
N LEU A 28 -0.20 -8.90 2.45
CA LEU A 28 0.59 -8.72 3.66
C LEU A 28 -0.15 -7.87 4.69
N SER A 29 -0.81 -6.83 4.26
CA SER A 29 -1.57 -5.96 5.15
C SER A 29 -2.68 -6.72 5.87
N LYS A 30 -3.41 -7.58 5.16
CA LYS A 30 -4.46 -8.40 5.76
C LYS A 30 -3.90 -9.41 6.77
N LYS A 31 -2.72 -9.95 6.48
CA LYS A 31 -2.06 -10.92 7.34
C LYS A 31 -1.56 -10.30 8.64
N ILE A 32 -0.94 -9.13 8.53
CA ILE A 32 -0.28 -8.46 9.66
C ILE A 32 -1.25 -7.62 10.48
N VAL A 33 -2.19 -6.95 9.81
CA VAL A 33 -3.17 -6.06 10.44
C VAL A 33 -4.58 -6.46 9.98
N PRO A 34 -5.12 -7.58 10.53
CA PRO A 34 -6.45 -8.06 10.10
C PRO A 34 -7.57 -7.04 10.30
N LYS A 35 -7.42 -6.13 11.25
CA LYS A 35 -8.40 -5.07 11.53
C LYS A 35 -8.12 -3.78 10.78
N GLY A 36 -7.06 -3.75 9.96
CA GLY A 36 -6.71 -2.59 9.17
C GLY A 36 -7.72 -2.33 8.07
N GLU A 37 -7.85 -1.09 7.68
CA GLU A 37 -8.75 -0.66 6.62
C GLU A 37 -7.99 -0.05 5.47
N GLU A 38 -8.43 -0.36 4.25
CA GLU A 38 -7.89 0.25 3.04
C GLU A 38 -8.64 1.55 2.75
N ALA A 39 -7.89 2.56 2.32
CA ALA A 39 -8.47 3.86 1.97
C ALA A 39 -7.63 4.53 0.88
N ILE A 40 -8.16 5.60 0.32
CA ILE A 40 -7.41 6.50 -0.56
C ILE A 40 -7.20 7.79 0.22
N ARG A 41 -5.93 8.15 0.46
CA ARG A 41 -5.55 9.39 1.13
C ARG A 41 -4.47 10.08 0.31
N TYR A 42 -4.59 11.39 0.14
CA TYR A 42 -3.63 12.16 -0.66
C TYR A 42 -3.50 11.61 -2.09
N GLY A 43 -4.60 11.04 -2.63
CA GLY A 43 -4.59 10.43 -3.96
C GLY A 43 -3.86 9.08 -4.03
N MET A 44 -3.49 8.49 -2.91
CA MET A 44 -2.72 7.25 -2.84
C MET A 44 -3.44 6.16 -2.04
N PRO A 45 -3.28 4.88 -2.43
CA PRO A 45 -3.70 3.78 -1.59
C PRO A 45 -3.03 3.85 -0.22
N THR A 46 -3.80 3.64 0.83
CA THR A 46 -3.37 3.79 2.21
C THR A 46 -3.94 2.64 3.03
N MET A 47 -3.13 2.08 3.93
CA MET A 47 -3.59 1.16 4.96
C MET A 47 -3.67 1.92 6.26
N GLN A 48 -4.82 1.85 6.92
CA GLN A 48 -5.09 2.53 8.18
C GLN A 48 -5.51 1.55 9.26
N ILE A 49 -5.24 1.91 10.51
CA ILE A 49 -5.87 1.27 11.67
C ILE A 49 -6.44 2.38 12.55
N GLY A 50 -7.76 2.33 12.79
CA GLY A 50 -8.44 3.45 13.42
C GLY A 50 -8.27 4.71 12.58
N ARG A 51 -7.66 5.75 13.15
CA ARG A 51 -7.36 7.01 12.46
C ARG A 51 -5.90 7.16 12.06
N LYS A 52 -5.09 6.11 12.29
CA LYS A 52 -3.66 6.16 11.98
C LYS A 52 -3.38 5.58 10.60
N ASN A 53 -2.65 6.32 9.80
CA ASN A 53 -2.14 5.84 8.53
C ASN A 53 -0.88 5.01 8.82
N LEU A 54 -0.89 3.74 8.41
CA LEU A 54 0.25 2.85 8.62
C LEU A 54 1.23 2.91 7.45
N LEU A 55 0.69 2.96 6.23
CA LEU A 55 1.51 3.03 5.04
C LEU A 55 0.72 3.60 3.88
N HIS A 56 1.46 4.15 2.93
CA HIS A 56 0.95 4.59 1.64
C HIS A 56 1.80 3.95 0.55
N TYR A 57 1.24 3.80 -0.64
CA TYR A 57 2.02 3.41 -1.81
C TYR A 57 1.43 4.05 -3.05
N ALA A 58 2.24 4.18 -4.10
CA ALA A 58 1.79 4.81 -5.33
C ALA A 58 2.57 4.28 -6.54
N ALA A 59 1.85 4.02 -7.62
CA ALA A 59 2.46 3.73 -8.91
C ALA A 59 2.68 5.07 -9.61
N MET A 60 3.95 5.41 -9.83
CA MET A 60 4.34 6.62 -10.51
C MET A 60 4.84 6.27 -11.91
N LYS A 61 4.96 7.27 -12.78
CA LYS A 61 5.54 7.06 -14.10
C LYS A 61 7.01 6.65 -13.93
N GLY A 62 7.31 5.39 -14.27
CA GLY A 62 8.66 4.88 -14.20
C GLY A 62 9.11 4.31 -12.88
N HIS A 63 8.29 4.37 -11.81
CA HIS A 63 8.64 3.75 -10.55
C HIS A 63 7.41 3.51 -9.66
N PHE A 64 7.60 2.67 -8.66
CA PHE A 64 6.60 2.37 -7.64
C PHE A 64 7.14 2.85 -6.29
N GLY A 65 6.41 3.74 -5.63
CA GLY A 65 6.79 4.28 -4.33
C GLY A 65 6.08 3.55 -3.19
N PHE A 66 6.81 3.29 -2.11
CA PHE A 66 6.28 2.69 -0.89
C PHE A 66 6.70 3.54 0.31
N TYR A 67 5.72 4.06 1.04
CA TYR A 67 5.94 5.05 2.09
C TYR A 67 5.32 4.61 3.41
N PRO A 68 6.00 3.70 4.15
CA PRO A 68 5.49 3.28 5.45
C PRO A 68 5.72 4.35 6.50
N ALA A 69 4.74 4.52 7.42
CA ALA A 69 4.94 5.31 8.62
C ALA A 69 5.88 4.54 9.57
N PRO A 70 6.49 5.20 10.56
CA PRO A 70 7.36 4.48 11.52
C PRO A 70 6.71 3.27 12.17
N SER A 71 5.44 3.38 12.57
CA SER A 71 4.70 2.24 13.14
C SER A 71 4.47 1.14 12.10
N GLY A 72 4.27 1.51 10.84
CA GLY A 72 4.13 0.56 9.75
C GLY A 72 5.43 -0.20 9.48
N ILE A 73 6.58 0.48 9.55
CA ILE A 73 7.89 -0.17 9.37
C ILE A 73 8.08 -1.25 10.43
N ILE A 74 7.80 -0.96 11.69
CA ILE A 74 7.95 -1.92 12.79
C ILE A 74 7.05 -3.13 12.56
N ALA A 75 5.80 -2.90 12.20
CA ALA A 75 4.83 -3.98 12.01
C ALA A 75 5.11 -4.85 10.78
N PHE A 76 5.66 -4.26 9.71
CA PHE A 76 5.78 -4.91 8.41
C PHE A 76 7.20 -5.31 8.03
N LYS A 77 8.20 -4.86 8.75
CA LYS A 77 9.61 -5.00 8.37
C LYS A 77 9.98 -6.43 7.94
N SER A 78 9.67 -7.39 8.77
CA SER A 78 10.01 -8.80 8.49
C SER A 78 9.38 -9.29 7.20
N GLU A 79 8.11 -8.99 6.99
CA GLU A 79 7.38 -9.43 5.80
C GLU A 79 7.81 -8.66 4.56
N LEU A 80 8.12 -7.38 4.69
CA LEU A 80 8.63 -6.58 3.58
C LEU A 80 9.99 -7.09 3.12
N ASP A 81 10.87 -7.44 4.06
CA ASP A 81 12.18 -7.99 3.75
C ASP A 81 12.03 -9.34 3.04
N LYS A 82 11.13 -10.20 3.49
CA LYS A 82 10.86 -11.50 2.84
C LYS A 82 10.32 -11.35 1.43
N ALA A 83 9.49 -10.34 1.21
CA ALA A 83 8.88 -10.07 -0.10
C ALA A 83 9.83 -9.33 -1.05
N GLY A 84 10.98 -8.85 -0.56
CA GLY A 84 11.93 -8.09 -1.38
C GLY A 84 11.44 -6.69 -1.72
N ILE A 85 10.55 -6.13 -0.92
CA ILE A 85 10.01 -4.78 -1.13
C ILE A 85 10.94 -3.76 -0.47
N GLU A 86 11.38 -2.77 -1.24
CA GLU A 86 12.18 -1.67 -0.72
C GLU A 86 11.28 -0.60 -0.08
N TYR A 87 11.78 -0.01 0.98
CA TYR A 87 11.03 1.01 1.71
C TYR A 87 11.93 2.07 2.36
#